data_de2f4cd76e4be2ca8d53f75f7f6a9be2
#
_entry.id   de2f4cd76e4be2ca8d53f75f7f6a9be2
#
_cell.length_a   1.000
_cell.length_b   1.000
_cell.length_c   1.000
_cell.angle_alpha   90.00
_cell.angle_beta   90.00
_cell.angle_gamma   90.00
#
_symmetry.space_group_name_H-M   'P 1'
#
loop_
_entity.id
_entity.type
_entity.pdbx_description
1 polymer ?
#
loop_
_entity_poly.entity_id
_entity_poly.type
_entity_poly.pdbx_seq_one_letter_code
_entity_poly.pdbx_strand_id
1 'polypeptide(L)'
;MYKIIKNYWALFTGFAVIMISHGFQGNLLGIRAVLENFNFIATGTMMSGYFIGYFIGANIIPNLVSKVGHIRVFAAFASMASLSSLVHVVFVDPIIWTLARFLTGFSMIGILIIVESWLNDRATNKTRGKVLSLYMFVTFFAFALGNLLLNVSSPKNYEPFILISLLFSVALVPILLTKRKPPTFKKTSSIKIKELFKISPFGSFSTFCSGFIFSAMFTMLSVYAVTMNLSVLEISILLFAVTLSGAIFQWPIGSLSDNYDRRIVIIGCCVASSIFAILSIMASGISFENLFVEEMFRFNYFSTETSMDKAKLFIFIILLSGMTLPLFALNLALVNDYIPKEKFVAAGAGLNMRFGLGAVAGPM
;
A
#
# COMPACT_ATOMS: atom_id res chain seq x y z
N MET A 1 -9.86 9.59 -23.19
CA MET A 1 -8.83 8.70 -22.63
C MET A 1 -7.52 8.79 -23.43
N TYR A 2 -7.49 8.49 -24.74
CA TYR A 2 -6.27 8.50 -25.57
C TYR A 2 -5.41 9.78 -25.46
N LYS A 3 -6.03 10.99 -25.54
CA LYS A 3 -5.31 12.26 -25.36
C LYS A 3 -4.65 12.40 -23.97
N ILE A 4 -5.26 11.85 -22.91
CA ILE A 4 -4.69 11.87 -21.57
C ILE A 4 -3.46 10.98 -21.52
N ILE A 5 -3.57 9.73 -21.99
CA ILE A 5 -2.44 8.78 -22.03
C ILE A 5 -1.29 9.36 -22.85
N LYS A 6 -1.57 9.86 -24.07
CA LYS A 6 -0.54 10.49 -24.92
C LYS A 6 0.13 11.69 -24.26
N ASN A 7 -0.61 12.42 -23.42
CA ASN A 7 -0.08 13.60 -22.74
C ASN A 7 0.74 13.29 -21.51
N TYR A 8 0.50 12.18 -20.82
CA TYR A 8 1.13 11.82 -19.56
C TYR A 8 1.85 10.47 -19.61
N TRP A 9 2.10 9.94 -20.82
CA TRP A 9 2.67 8.60 -21.00
C TRP A 9 3.95 8.40 -20.18
N ALA A 10 4.87 9.35 -20.21
CA ALA A 10 6.14 9.25 -19.49
C ALA A 10 5.95 9.16 -17.96
N LEU A 11 5.00 9.97 -17.43
CA LEU A 11 4.67 9.95 -16.00
C LEU A 11 3.98 8.63 -15.61
N PHE A 12 2.99 8.18 -16.40
CA PHE A 12 2.30 6.92 -16.12
C PHE A 12 3.20 5.70 -16.30
N THR A 13 4.08 5.69 -17.30
CA THR A 13 5.03 4.59 -17.50
C THR A 13 6.05 4.52 -16.36
N GLY A 14 6.70 5.63 -16.04
CA GLY A 14 7.64 5.67 -14.92
C GLY A 14 6.97 5.29 -13.59
N PHE A 15 5.79 5.81 -13.35
CA PHE A 15 5.03 5.49 -12.14
C PHE A 15 4.58 4.03 -12.10
N ALA A 16 4.12 3.46 -13.21
CA ALA A 16 3.77 2.04 -13.29
C ALA A 16 4.96 1.13 -12.96
N VAL A 17 6.14 1.42 -13.50
CA VAL A 17 7.35 0.66 -13.20
C VAL A 17 7.72 0.77 -11.72
N ILE A 18 7.57 1.95 -11.10
CA ILE A 18 7.75 2.12 -9.65
C ILE A 18 6.76 1.28 -8.86
N MET A 19 5.48 1.25 -9.26
CA MET A 19 4.46 0.46 -8.56
C MET A 19 4.72 -1.04 -8.70
N ILE A 20 5.19 -1.52 -9.85
CA ILE A 20 5.64 -2.90 -10.04
C ILE A 20 6.79 -3.22 -9.08
N SER A 21 7.82 -2.37 -9.05
CA SER A 21 8.96 -2.54 -8.14
C SER A 21 8.54 -2.54 -6.68
N HIS A 22 7.62 -1.65 -6.30
CA HIS A 22 7.13 -1.51 -4.94
C HIS A 22 6.32 -2.72 -4.47
N GLY A 23 5.41 -3.24 -5.32
CA GLY A 23 4.64 -4.46 -5.04
C GLY A 23 5.55 -5.67 -4.87
N PHE A 24 6.56 -5.80 -5.73
CA PHE A 24 7.55 -6.85 -5.65
C PHE A 24 8.39 -6.77 -4.37
N GLN A 25 8.95 -5.60 -4.05
CA GLN A 25 9.82 -5.38 -2.88
C GLN A 25 9.10 -5.66 -1.56
N GLY A 26 7.89 -5.14 -1.39
CA GLY A 26 7.17 -5.25 -0.12
C GLY A 26 6.96 -6.70 0.30
N ASN A 27 6.49 -7.51 -0.63
CA ASN A 27 6.17 -8.92 -0.37
C ASN A 27 7.41 -9.83 -0.38
N LEU A 28 8.41 -9.53 -1.23
CA LEU A 28 9.70 -10.24 -1.20
C LEU A 28 10.35 -10.15 0.20
N LEU A 29 10.34 -8.96 0.80
CA LEU A 29 10.95 -8.75 2.12
C LEU A 29 10.22 -9.52 3.22
N GLY A 30 8.88 -9.64 3.15
CA GLY A 30 8.12 -10.48 4.07
C GLY A 30 8.52 -11.95 3.98
N ILE A 31 8.59 -12.49 2.76
CA ILE A 31 9.02 -13.86 2.52
C ILE A 31 10.47 -14.07 2.98
N ARG A 32 11.36 -13.15 2.61
CA ARG A 32 12.78 -13.25 2.95
C ARG A 32 13.03 -13.16 4.45
N ALA A 33 12.31 -12.35 5.21
CA ALA A 33 12.44 -12.24 6.65
C ALA A 33 12.14 -13.58 7.34
N VAL A 34 11.13 -14.32 6.89
CA VAL A 34 10.84 -15.68 7.38
C VAL A 34 11.99 -16.64 7.04
N LEU A 35 12.51 -16.58 5.82
CA LEU A 35 13.59 -17.44 5.35
C LEU A 35 14.94 -17.16 6.05
N GLU A 36 15.14 -15.94 6.56
CA GLU A 36 16.29 -15.54 7.39
C GLU A 36 16.03 -15.77 8.90
N ASN A 37 14.89 -16.40 9.25
CA ASN A 37 14.51 -16.70 10.64
C ASN A 37 14.40 -15.44 11.53
N PHE A 38 13.98 -14.29 10.95
CA PHE A 38 13.65 -13.13 11.77
C PHE A 38 12.44 -13.47 12.63
N ASN A 39 12.48 -13.14 13.92
CA ASN A 39 11.32 -13.34 14.78
C ASN A 39 10.16 -12.43 14.37
N PHE A 40 8.96 -12.74 14.85
CA PHE A 40 7.74 -12.03 14.48
C PHE A 40 7.82 -10.53 14.80
N ILE A 41 8.35 -10.17 15.98
CA ILE A 41 8.49 -8.77 16.40
C ILE A 41 9.45 -8.00 15.48
N ALA A 42 10.61 -8.60 15.15
CA ALA A 42 11.57 -7.98 14.24
C ALA A 42 10.97 -7.79 12.85
N THR A 43 10.23 -8.78 12.34
CA THR A 43 9.54 -8.69 11.05
C THR A 43 8.47 -7.62 11.06
N GLY A 44 7.64 -7.56 12.09
CA GLY A 44 6.62 -6.53 12.27
C GLY A 44 7.22 -5.12 12.35
N THR A 45 8.28 -4.95 13.14
CA THR A 45 9.00 -3.67 13.28
C THR A 45 9.60 -3.22 11.94
N MET A 46 10.22 -4.14 11.21
CA MET A 46 10.76 -3.86 9.88
C MET A 46 9.66 -3.40 8.92
N MET A 47 8.52 -4.07 8.91
CA MET A 47 7.39 -3.69 8.04
C MET A 47 6.80 -2.35 8.45
N SER A 48 6.68 -2.06 9.73
CA SER A 48 6.24 -0.76 10.26
C SER A 48 7.20 0.37 9.92
N GLY A 49 8.48 0.10 9.79
CA GLY A 49 9.50 1.06 9.36
C GLY A 49 9.11 1.79 8.07
N TYR A 50 8.53 1.07 7.09
CA TYR A 50 8.02 1.67 5.87
C TYR A 50 6.94 2.75 6.14
N PHE A 51 5.96 2.43 6.98
CA PHE A 51 4.86 3.36 7.27
C PHE A 51 5.30 4.53 8.14
N ILE A 52 6.32 4.36 8.99
CA ILE A 52 6.96 5.47 9.73
C ILE A 52 7.61 6.44 8.74
N GLY A 53 8.39 5.93 7.78
CA GLY A 53 8.99 6.73 6.72
C GLY A 53 7.95 7.44 5.87
N TYR A 54 6.91 6.74 5.47
CA TYR A 54 5.77 7.28 4.73
C TYR A 54 5.09 8.43 5.49
N PHE A 55 4.78 8.24 6.77
CA PHE A 55 4.13 9.23 7.62
C PHE A 55 4.99 10.50 7.81
N ILE A 56 6.28 10.34 8.10
CA ILE A 56 7.21 11.46 8.27
C ILE A 56 7.40 12.18 6.94
N GLY A 57 7.56 11.44 5.84
CA GLY A 57 7.73 11.99 4.50
C GLY A 57 6.53 12.82 4.05
N ALA A 58 5.31 12.40 4.35
CA ALA A 58 4.10 13.15 4.02
C ALA A 58 4.09 14.59 4.53
N ASN A 59 4.76 14.86 5.66
CA ASN A 59 4.87 16.19 6.25
C ASN A 59 6.04 17.02 5.70
N ILE A 60 7.16 16.38 5.38
CA ILE A 60 8.41 17.06 5.03
C ILE A 60 8.49 17.32 3.52
N ILE A 61 8.12 16.34 2.72
CA ILE A 61 8.36 16.33 1.27
C ILE A 61 7.62 17.42 0.50
N PRO A 62 6.40 17.85 0.85
CA PRO A 62 5.77 18.99 0.17
C PRO A 62 6.62 20.25 0.17
N ASN A 63 7.32 20.53 1.28
CA ASN A 63 8.26 21.67 1.36
C ASN A 63 9.50 21.45 0.47
N LEU A 64 10.00 20.22 0.40
CA LEU A 64 11.14 19.89 -0.45
C LEU A 64 10.81 20.04 -1.93
N VAL A 65 9.65 19.52 -2.36
CA VAL A 65 9.17 19.64 -3.75
C VAL A 65 8.97 21.09 -4.15
N SER A 66 8.46 21.94 -3.26
CA SER A 66 8.28 23.37 -3.53
C SER A 66 9.59 24.12 -3.74
N LYS A 67 10.69 23.69 -3.09
CA LYS A 67 12.01 24.32 -3.17
C LYS A 67 12.87 23.77 -4.33
N VAL A 68 12.85 22.46 -4.52
CA VAL A 68 13.77 21.75 -5.44
C VAL A 68 13.12 21.44 -6.80
N GLY A 69 11.80 21.29 -6.82
CA GLY A 69 11.02 20.96 -8.01
C GLY A 69 10.76 19.45 -8.20
N HIS A 70 9.70 19.13 -8.94
CA HIS A 70 9.15 17.79 -9.09
C HIS A 70 10.15 16.75 -9.64
N ILE A 71 10.80 17.05 -10.77
CA ILE A 71 11.67 16.08 -11.48
C ILE A 71 12.88 15.68 -10.63
N ARG A 72 13.54 16.68 -10.02
CA ARG A 72 14.75 16.43 -9.20
C ARG A 72 14.41 15.61 -7.95
N VAL A 73 13.31 15.95 -7.29
CA VAL A 73 12.85 15.22 -6.09
C VAL A 73 12.40 13.81 -6.46
N PHE A 74 11.70 13.64 -7.60
CA PHE A 74 11.35 12.31 -8.11
C PHE A 74 12.59 11.44 -8.34
N ALA A 75 13.60 11.99 -9.03
CA ALA A 75 14.84 11.29 -9.31
C ALA A 75 15.57 10.88 -8.03
N ALA A 76 15.69 11.80 -7.08
CA ALA A 76 16.34 11.53 -5.80
C ALA A 76 15.63 10.39 -5.04
N PHE A 77 14.30 10.42 -4.96
CA PHE A 77 13.55 9.38 -4.23
C PHE A 77 13.53 8.02 -4.94
N ALA A 78 13.44 7.98 -6.26
CA ALA A 78 13.58 6.71 -6.97
C ALA A 78 14.99 6.11 -6.80
N SER A 79 16.03 6.94 -6.79
CA SER A 79 17.39 6.49 -6.50
C SER A 79 17.55 6.00 -5.06
N MET A 80 16.95 6.70 -4.08
CA MET A 80 16.96 6.26 -2.68
C MET A 80 16.22 4.92 -2.49
N ALA A 81 15.07 4.72 -3.16
CA ALA A 81 14.35 3.46 -3.14
C ALA A 81 15.14 2.32 -3.79
N SER A 82 15.83 2.60 -4.90
CA SER A 82 16.75 1.67 -5.56
C SER A 82 17.90 1.27 -4.62
N LEU A 83 18.56 2.24 -3.97
CA LEU A 83 19.61 1.99 -3.00
C LEU A 83 19.13 1.14 -1.83
N SER A 84 17.95 1.45 -1.27
CA SER A 84 17.41 0.70 -0.14
C SER A 84 17.18 -0.78 -0.48
N SER A 85 16.84 -1.09 -1.74
CA SER A 85 16.69 -2.46 -2.21
C SER A 85 18.02 -3.24 -2.13
N LEU A 86 19.12 -2.61 -2.54
CA LEU A 86 20.45 -3.23 -2.49
C LEU A 86 20.96 -3.37 -1.05
N VAL A 87 20.64 -2.43 -0.17
CA VAL A 87 21.00 -2.52 1.25
C VAL A 87 20.43 -3.79 1.90
N HIS A 88 19.22 -4.20 1.53
CA HIS A 88 18.61 -5.43 2.09
C HIS A 88 19.39 -6.71 1.72
N VAL A 89 20.04 -6.76 0.55
CA VAL A 89 20.80 -7.94 0.15
C VAL A 89 22.21 -7.96 0.69
N VAL A 90 22.80 -6.78 0.90
CA VAL A 90 24.18 -6.66 1.40
C VAL A 90 24.24 -6.91 2.93
N PHE A 91 23.24 -6.43 3.64
CA PHE A 91 23.19 -6.49 5.11
C PHE A 91 21.94 -7.22 5.56
N VAL A 92 22.07 -8.47 5.98
CA VAL A 92 20.95 -9.28 6.50
C VAL A 92 20.87 -9.06 8.01
N ASP A 93 20.25 -7.95 8.41
CA ASP A 93 20.06 -7.54 9.79
C ASP A 93 18.72 -6.82 9.98
N PRO A 94 17.90 -7.18 11.00
CA PRO A 94 16.58 -6.60 11.19
C PRO A 94 16.57 -5.08 11.38
N ILE A 95 17.57 -4.51 12.05
CA ILE A 95 17.67 -3.08 12.32
C ILE A 95 17.98 -2.34 11.02
N ILE A 96 18.97 -2.83 10.26
CA ILE A 96 19.36 -2.26 8.96
C ILE A 96 18.18 -2.35 7.99
N TRP A 97 17.46 -3.47 7.98
CA TRP A 97 16.25 -3.64 7.15
C TRP A 97 15.14 -2.68 7.56
N THR A 98 14.95 -2.42 8.85
CA THR A 98 14.00 -1.43 9.34
C THR A 98 14.33 -0.02 8.83
N LEU A 99 15.61 0.37 8.89
CA LEU A 99 16.08 1.66 8.36
C LEU A 99 15.94 1.76 6.84
N ALA A 100 16.26 0.70 6.12
CA ALA A 100 16.09 0.65 4.66
C ALA A 100 14.58 0.70 4.27
N ARG A 101 13.72 0.04 5.03
CA ARG A 101 12.25 0.14 4.87
C ARG A 101 11.74 1.55 5.15
N PHE A 102 12.23 2.20 6.20
CA PHE A 102 11.95 3.61 6.46
C PHE A 102 12.32 4.49 5.25
N LEU A 103 13.50 4.29 4.70
CA LEU A 103 13.97 5.04 3.52
C LEU A 103 13.07 4.78 2.30
N THR A 104 12.65 3.53 2.09
CA THR A 104 11.70 3.17 1.03
C THR A 104 10.36 3.88 1.24
N GLY A 105 9.78 3.84 2.43
CA GLY A 105 8.49 4.48 2.72
C GLY A 105 8.54 6.00 2.55
N PHE A 106 9.61 6.63 3.03
CA PHE A 106 9.87 8.05 2.85
C PHE A 106 9.97 8.42 1.36
N SER A 107 10.68 7.61 0.57
CA SER A 107 10.83 7.82 -0.87
C SER A 107 9.51 7.62 -1.61
N MET A 108 8.75 6.58 -1.26
CA MET A 108 7.49 6.26 -1.94
C MET A 108 6.43 7.33 -1.76
N ILE A 109 6.23 7.86 -0.55
CA ILE A 109 5.28 8.97 -0.35
C ILE A 109 5.72 10.21 -1.15
N GLY A 110 7.02 10.47 -1.27
CA GLY A 110 7.53 11.55 -2.09
C GLY A 110 7.18 11.40 -3.57
N ILE A 111 7.36 10.20 -4.10
CA ILE A 111 6.99 9.87 -5.48
C ILE A 111 5.48 10.05 -5.70
N LEU A 112 4.64 9.54 -4.78
CA LEU A 112 3.19 9.68 -4.85
C LEU A 112 2.76 11.14 -4.85
N ILE A 113 3.26 11.97 -3.93
CA ILE A 113 2.97 13.40 -3.86
C ILE A 113 3.32 14.11 -5.19
N ILE A 114 4.46 13.76 -5.79
CA ILE A 114 4.90 14.35 -7.05
C ILE A 114 3.95 13.96 -8.19
N VAL A 115 3.62 12.67 -8.32
CA VAL A 115 2.76 12.16 -9.38
C VAL A 115 1.35 12.75 -9.25
N GLU A 116 0.77 12.74 -8.06
CA GLU A 116 -0.55 13.31 -7.80
C GLU A 116 -0.59 14.81 -8.06
N SER A 117 0.41 15.57 -7.60
CA SER A 117 0.53 16.99 -7.85
C SER A 117 0.60 17.29 -9.35
N TRP A 118 1.40 16.51 -10.11
CA TRP A 118 1.56 16.70 -11.55
C TRP A 118 0.27 16.40 -12.32
N LEU A 119 -0.43 15.33 -11.95
CA LEU A 119 -1.72 14.96 -12.55
C LEU A 119 -2.81 15.99 -12.24
N ASN A 120 -2.86 16.48 -11.00
CA ASN A 120 -3.86 17.47 -10.57
C ASN A 120 -3.67 18.85 -11.23
N ASP A 121 -2.44 19.32 -11.40
CA ASP A 121 -2.14 20.62 -12.02
C ASP A 121 -2.64 20.68 -13.48
N ARG A 122 -2.53 19.58 -14.19
CA ARG A 122 -2.88 19.51 -15.61
C ARG A 122 -4.31 19.06 -15.89
N ALA A 123 -5.00 18.54 -14.89
CA ALA A 123 -6.37 18.10 -15.03
C ALA A 123 -7.34 19.28 -14.97
N THR A 124 -8.21 19.39 -15.98
CA THR A 124 -9.35 20.31 -15.93
C THR A 124 -10.47 19.71 -15.07
N ASN A 125 -11.41 20.54 -14.62
CA ASN A 125 -12.57 20.04 -13.85
C ASN A 125 -13.35 18.93 -14.58
N LYS A 126 -13.39 18.97 -15.94
CA LYS A 126 -14.05 17.93 -16.76
C LYS A 126 -13.23 16.63 -16.88
N THR A 127 -11.92 16.67 -16.71
CA THR A 127 -11.04 15.52 -16.94
C THR A 127 -10.42 14.96 -15.65
N ARG A 128 -10.51 15.69 -14.52
CA ARG A 128 -9.90 15.32 -13.24
C ARG A 128 -10.31 13.92 -12.78
N GLY A 129 -11.60 13.59 -12.80
CA GLY A 129 -12.07 12.26 -12.42
C GLY A 129 -11.47 11.14 -13.28
N LYS A 130 -11.43 11.34 -14.62
CA LYS A 130 -10.85 10.35 -15.54
C LYS A 130 -9.34 10.16 -15.34
N VAL A 131 -8.62 11.24 -15.04
CA VAL A 131 -7.16 11.20 -14.77
C VAL A 131 -6.88 10.46 -13.47
N LEU A 132 -7.62 10.77 -12.40
CA LEU A 132 -7.48 10.11 -11.10
C LEU A 132 -7.89 8.64 -11.15
N SER A 133 -8.95 8.28 -11.89
CA SER A 133 -9.34 6.87 -12.08
C SER A 133 -8.24 6.08 -12.81
N LEU A 134 -7.63 6.68 -13.84
CA LEU A 134 -6.51 6.04 -14.53
C LEU A 134 -5.29 5.89 -13.61
N TYR A 135 -5.00 6.91 -12.80
CA TYR A 135 -3.92 6.86 -11.80
C TYR A 135 -4.14 5.71 -10.79
N MET A 136 -5.34 5.59 -10.23
CA MET A 136 -5.66 4.51 -9.29
C MET A 136 -5.61 3.13 -9.96
N PHE A 137 -6.11 3.01 -11.21
CA PHE A 137 -5.98 1.76 -11.97
C PHE A 137 -4.52 1.38 -12.17
N VAL A 138 -3.67 2.32 -12.61
CA VAL A 138 -2.22 2.07 -12.78
C VAL A 138 -1.58 1.69 -11.46
N THR A 139 -1.94 2.37 -10.36
CA THR A 139 -1.40 2.08 -9.02
C THR A 139 -1.66 0.63 -8.62
N PHE A 140 -2.93 0.21 -8.61
CA PHE A 140 -3.28 -1.14 -8.14
C PHE A 140 -2.87 -2.22 -9.12
N PHE A 141 -3.06 -2.01 -10.43
CA PHE A 141 -2.73 -3.01 -11.44
C PHE A 141 -1.22 -3.24 -11.53
N ALA A 142 -0.43 -2.17 -11.56
CA ALA A 142 1.02 -2.28 -11.60
C ALA A 142 1.58 -2.90 -10.31
N PHE A 143 1.05 -2.51 -9.14
CA PHE A 143 1.42 -3.12 -7.86
C PHE A 143 1.10 -4.63 -7.86
N ALA A 144 -0.08 -5.02 -8.34
CA ALA A 144 -0.47 -6.42 -8.47
C ALA A 144 0.49 -7.19 -9.39
N LEU A 145 0.84 -6.63 -10.56
CA LEU A 145 1.83 -7.24 -11.45
C LEU A 145 3.19 -7.43 -10.78
N GLY A 146 3.60 -6.50 -9.90
CA GLY A 146 4.82 -6.64 -9.12
C GLY A 146 4.86 -7.92 -8.27
N ASN A 147 3.71 -8.35 -7.73
CA ASN A 147 3.62 -9.58 -6.94
C ASN A 147 3.94 -10.84 -7.77
N LEU A 148 3.64 -10.83 -9.08
CA LEU A 148 3.96 -11.97 -9.95
C LEU A 148 5.46 -12.12 -10.20
N LEU A 149 6.24 -11.04 -10.04
CA LEU A 149 7.70 -11.06 -10.17
C LEU A 149 8.40 -11.88 -9.07
N LEU A 150 7.70 -12.24 -7.98
CA LEU A 150 8.22 -13.15 -6.96
C LEU A 150 8.69 -14.50 -7.54
N ASN A 151 8.20 -14.87 -8.72
CA ASN A 151 8.54 -16.12 -9.39
C ASN A 151 9.77 -16.04 -10.33
N VAL A 152 10.38 -14.86 -10.49
CA VAL A 152 11.51 -14.66 -11.41
C VAL A 152 12.77 -15.38 -10.92
N SER A 153 12.99 -15.42 -9.62
CA SER A 153 14.10 -16.13 -8.98
C SER A 153 13.71 -16.52 -7.56
N SER A 154 14.48 -17.43 -6.94
CA SER A 154 14.24 -17.79 -5.54
C SER A 154 14.34 -16.56 -4.62
N PRO A 155 13.39 -16.37 -3.68
CA PRO A 155 13.46 -15.28 -2.70
C PRO A 155 14.72 -15.32 -1.82
N LYS A 156 15.43 -16.46 -1.75
CA LYS A 156 16.71 -16.58 -1.03
C LYS A 156 17.88 -15.93 -1.76
N ASN A 157 17.75 -15.72 -3.04
CA ASN A 157 18.82 -15.22 -3.89
C ASN A 157 18.90 -13.68 -3.86
N TYR A 158 19.96 -13.13 -4.46
CA TYR A 158 20.16 -11.68 -4.58
C TYR A 158 19.49 -11.08 -5.85
N GLU A 159 19.23 -11.89 -6.88
CA GLU A 159 18.70 -11.41 -8.16
C GLU A 159 17.37 -10.67 -8.04
N PRO A 160 16.39 -11.07 -7.20
CA PRO A 160 15.17 -10.33 -7.00
C PRO A 160 15.42 -8.88 -6.53
N PHE A 161 16.37 -8.66 -5.63
CA PHE A 161 16.72 -7.34 -5.11
C PHE A 161 17.39 -6.46 -6.18
N ILE A 162 18.26 -7.06 -7.01
CA ILE A 162 18.85 -6.37 -8.17
C ILE A 162 17.75 -5.96 -9.15
N LEU A 163 16.81 -6.86 -9.46
CA LEU A 163 15.71 -6.55 -10.35
C LEU A 163 14.84 -5.40 -9.83
N ILE A 164 14.53 -5.38 -8.53
CA ILE A 164 13.81 -4.28 -7.88
C ILE A 164 14.59 -2.96 -8.05
N SER A 165 15.88 -2.96 -7.79
CA SER A 165 16.76 -1.79 -7.95
C SER A 165 16.79 -1.29 -9.39
N LEU A 166 16.89 -2.22 -10.35
CA LEU A 166 16.84 -1.90 -11.79
C LEU A 166 15.51 -1.27 -12.18
N LEU A 167 14.38 -1.82 -11.71
CA LEU A 167 13.06 -1.28 -11.99
C LEU A 167 12.91 0.15 -11.45
N PHE A 168 13.33 0.42 -10.20
CA PHE A 168 13.33 1.79 -9.67
C PHE A 168 14.18 2.74 -10.50
N SER A 169 15.33 2.28 -10.98
CA SER A 169 16.25 3.08 -11.81
C SER A 169 15.70 3.32 -13.21
N VAL A 170 15.18 2.31 -13.88
CA VAL A 170 14.58 2.40 -15.23
C VAL A 170 13.33 3.29 -15.23
N ALA A 171 12.57 3.31 -14.13
CA ALA A 171 11.41 4.17 -13.99
C ALA A 171 11.74 5.67 -14.14
N LEU A 172 12.96 6.08 -13.88
CA LEU A 172 13.43 7.47 -14.06
C LEU A 172 13.51 7.89 -15.53
N VAL A 173 13.86 6.97 -16.41
CA VAL A 173 14.19 7.27 -17.80
C VAL A 173 13.08 8.02 -18.53
N PRO A 174 11.81 7.56 -18.56
CA PRO A 174 10.75 8.27 -19.27
C PRO A 174 10.46 9.66 -18.69
N ILE A 175 10.63 9.83 -17.38
CA ILE A 175 10.36 11.11 -16.71
C ILE A 175 11.48 12.11 -16.99
N LEU A 176 12.74 11.69 -16.93
CA LEU A 176 13.89 12.55 -17.19
C LEU A 176 13.99 12.98 -18.67
N LEU A 177 13.56 12.10 -19.60
CA LEU A 177 13.56 12.39 -21.03
C LEU A 177 12.35 13.19 -21.50
N THR A 178 11.36 13.45 -20.63
CA THR A 178 10.21 14.26 -21.04
C THR A 178 10.58 15.72 -21.23
N LYS A 179 10.17 16.29 -22.37
CA LYS A 179 10.34 17.73 -22.66
C LYS A 179 9.31 18.61 -21.94
N ARG A 180 8.39 18.03 -21.19
CA ARG A 180 7.29 18.77 -20.54
C ARG A 180 7.78 19.44 -19.26
N LYS A 181 7.45 20.72 -19.13
CA LYS A 181 7.73 21.48 -17.90
C LYS A 181 6.92 20.90 -16.73
N PRO A 182 7.54 20.66 -15.58
CA PRO A 182 6.82 20.26 -14.37
C PRO A 182 5.89 21.38 -13.91
N PRO A 183 4.82 21.07 -13.18
CA PRO A 183 3.94 22.06 -12.58
C PRO A 183 4.64 22.89 -11.51
N THR A 184 4.08 24.07 -11.22
CA THR A 184 4.45 24.80 -10.01
C THR A 184 3.74 24.17 -8.83
N PHE A 185 4.50 23.75 -7.82
CA PHE A 185 3.91 23.13 -6.63
C PHE A 185 3.20 24.18 -5.77
N LYS A 186 1.87 24.01 -5.63
CA LYS A 186 1.07 24.80 -4.69
C LYS A 186 0.91 23.98 -3.41
N LYS A 187 1.51 24.45 -2.32
CA LYS A 187 1.36 23.82 -1.02
C LYS A 187 -0.11 23.91 -0.59
N THR A 188 -0.74 22.76 -0.40
CA THR A 188 -2.09 22.69 0.14
C THR A 188 -2.00 22.68 1.67
N SER A 189 -2.79 23.53 2.33
CA SER A 189 -2.94 23.46 3.79
C SER A 189 -3.63 22.16 4.19
N SER A 190 -3.12 21.45 5.19
CA SER A 190 -3.82 20.31 5.78
C SER A 190 -4.73 20.80 6.91
N ILE A 191 -5.89 20.16 7.08
CA ILE A 191 -6.70 20.35 8.28
C ILE A 191 -6.02 19.61 9.44
N LYS A 192 -5.92 20.27 10.61
CA LYS A 192 -5.30 19.64 11.78
C LYS A 192 -6.07 18.38 12.19
N ILE A 193 -5.34 17.36 12.60
CA ILE A 193 -5.90 16.06 13.03
C ILE A 193 -7.01 16.21 14.08
N LYS A 194 -6.83 17.12 15.05
CA LYS A 194 -7.84 17.40 16.09
C LYS A 194 -9.13 18.03 15.52
N GLU A 195 -9.01 18.87 14.50
CA GLU A 195 -10.16 19.51 13.84
C GLU A 195 -10.98 18.49 13.04
N LEU A 196 -10.32 17.60 12.29
CA LEU A 196 -10.99 16.50 11.59
C LEU A 196 -11.76 15.57 12.54
N PHE A 197 -11.20 15.29 13.71
CA PHE A 197 -11.88 14.47 14.71
C PHE A 197 -13.15 15.15 15.23
N LYS A 198 -13.14 16.48 15.41
CA LYS A 198 -14.35 17.23 15.81
C LYS A 198 -15.42 17.24 14.71
N ILE A 199 -15.01 17.32 13.45
CA ILE A 199 -15.93 17.35 12.29
C ILE A 199 -16.60 15.97 12.09
N SER A 200 -15.82 14.91 12.07
CA SER A 200 -16.31 13.54 11.87
C SER A 200 -15.51 12.54 12.72
N PRO A 201 -15.92 12.32 13.99
CA PRO A 201 -15.26 11.35 14.86
C PRO A 201 -15.23 9.94 14.28
N PHE A 202 -16.37 9.48 13.76
CA PHE A 202 -16.50 8.16 13.14
C PHE A 202 -15.58 8.02 11.91
N GLY A 203 -15.64 8.94 10.95
CA GLY A 203 -14.80 8.90 9.75
C GLY A 203 -13.30 8.97 10.09
N SER A 204 -12.95 9.76 11.09
CA SER A 204 -11.57 9.90 11.56
C SER A 204 -11.03 8.63 12.22
N PHE A 205 -11.83 7.97 13.09
CA PHE A 205 -11.45 6.73 13.76
C PHE A 205 -11.43 5.55 12.77
N SER A 206 -12.46 5.44 11.94
CA SER A 206 -12.54 4.41 10.90
C SER A 206 -11.38 4.50 9.91
N THR A 207 -10.89 5.72 9.58
CA THR A 207 -9.69 5.90 8.74
C THR A 207 -8.42 5.36 9.42
N PHE A 208 -8.26 5.56 10.72
CA PHE A 208 -7.15 4.98 11.48
C PHE A 208 -7.21 3.44 11.46
N CYS A 209 -8.38 2.86 11.73
CA CYS A 209 -8.59 1.40 11.66
C CYS A 209 -8.35 0.85 10.25
N SER A 210 -8.77 1.59 9.21
CA SER A 210 -8.52 1.20 7.81
C SER A 210 -7.02 1.15 7.51
N GLY A 211 -6.23 2.10 8.04
CA GLY A 211 -4.77 2.10 7.91
C GLY A 211 -4.14 0.90 8.60
N PHE A 212 -4.60 0.57 9.80
CA PHE A 212 -4.16 -0.59 10.57
C PHE A 212 -4.39 -1.89 9.79
N ILE A 213 -5.62 -2.12 9.32
CA ILE A 213 -5.99 -3.33 8.57
C ILE A 213 -5.22 -3.41 7.24
N PHE A 214 -5.16 -2.27 6.52
CA PHE A 214 -4.44 -2.19 5.24
C PHE A 214 -2.98 -2.62 5.40
N SER A 215 -2.27 -2.05 6.36
CA SER A 215 -0.84 -2.33 6.53
C SER A 215 -0.60 -3.77 6.97
N ALA A 216 -1.40 -4.31 7.90
CA ALA A 216 -1.33 -5.70 8.29
C ALA A 216 -1.52 -6.63 7.07
N MET A 217 -2.55 -6.39 6.24
CA MET A 217 -2.79 -7.19 5.05
C MET A 217 -1.68 -7.07 4.01
N PHE A 218 -1.20 -5.87 3.70
CA PHE A 218 -0.22 -5.66 2.64
C PHE A 218 1.21 -6.04 3.01
N THR A 219 1.51 -6.22 4.29
CA THR A 219 2.87 -6.56 4.72
C THR A 219 2.97 -7.91 5.40
N MET A 220 1.96 -8.30 6.21
CA MET A 220 2.00 -9.56 6.93
C MET A 220 1.38 -10.73 6.17
N LEU A 221 0.58 -10.48 5.12
CA LEU A 221 -0.03 -11.57 4.34
C LEU A 221 1.02 -12.45 3.67
N SER A 222 2.12 -11.87 3.15
CA SER A 222 3.22 -12.65 2.57
C SER A 222 3.96 -13.48 3.62
N VAL A 223 4.14 -12.95 4.83
CA VAL A 223 4.71 -13.65 5.98
C VAL A 223 3.80 -14.81 6.36
N TYR A 224 2.51 -14.55 6.56
CA TYR A 224 1.51 -15.57 6.88
C TYR A 224 1.45 -16.69 5.83
N ALA A 225 1.49 -16.33 4.55
CA ALA A 225 1.44 -17.31 3.46
C ALA A 225 2.65 -18.26 3.46
N VAL A 226 3.85 -17.76 3.81
CA VAL A 226 5.04 -18.60 3.99
C VAL A 226 4.89 -19.54 5.18
N THR A 227 4.37 -19.05 6.32
CA THR A 227 4.15 -19.89 7.50
C THR A 227 3.09 -20.98 7.26
N MET A 228 2.17 -20.77 6.30
CA MET A 228 1.22 -21.77 5.84
C MET A 228 1.81 -22.74 4.81
N ASN A 229 3.13 -22.73 4.60
CA ASN A 229 3.84 -23.57 3.63
C ASN A 229 3.29 -23.45 2.19
N LEU A 230 2.81 -22.26 1.80
CA LEU A 230 2.43 -22.00 0.42
C LEU A 230 3.70 -21.84 -0.43
N SER A 231 3.66 -22.38 -1.64
CA SER A 231 4.72 -22.17 -2.62
C SER A 231 4.80 -20.70 -3.05
N VAL A 232 5.96 -20.26 -3.55
CA VAL A 232 6.14 -18.89 -4.05
C VAL A 232 5.11 -18.52 -5.12
N LEU A 233 4.75 -19.49 -5.98
CA LEU A 233 3.73 -19.31 -7.00
C LEU A 233 2.33 -19.06 -6.36
N GLU A 234 1.93 -19.88 -5.38
CA GLU A 234 0.67 -19.71 -4.67
C GLU A 234 0.62 -18.36 -3.95
N ILE A 235 1.71 -17.97 -3.30
CA ILE A 235 1.84 -16.67 -2.63
C ILE A 235 1.67 -15.52 -3.63
N SER A 236 2.37 -15.58 -4.75
CA SER A 236 2.31 -14.51 -5.76
C SER A 236 0.92 -14.36 -6.38
N ILE A 237 0.24 -15.47 -6.66
CA ILE A 237 -1.14 -15.47 -7.17
C ILE A 237 -2.11 -14.92 -6.12
N LEU A 238 -1.97 -15.32 -4.86
CA LEU A 238 -2.79 -14.82 -3.76
C LEU A 238 -2.65 -13.31 -3.62
N LEU A 239 -1.42 -12.80 -3.57
CA LEU A 239 -1.12 -11.37 -3.42
C LEU A 239 -1.59 -10.55 -4.64
N PHE A 240 -1.45 -11.11 -5.85
CA PHE A 240 -2.00 -10.51 -7.07
C PHE A 240 -3.52 -10.39 -6.97
N ALA A 241 -4.21 -11.47 -6.63
CA ALA A 241 -5.67 -11.52 -6.55
C ALA A 241 -6.22 -10.62 -5.43
N VAL A 242 -5.57 -10.60 -4.27
CA VAL A 242 -5.90 -9.71 -3.13
C VAL A 242 -5.81 -8.24 -3.53
N THR A 243 -4.74 -7.84 -4.21
CA THR A 243 -4.59 -6.44 -4.66
C THR A 243 -5.64 -6.08 -5.71
N LEU A 244 -5.90 -6.99 -6.64
CA LEU A 244 -6.86 -6.76 -7.72
C LEU A 244 -8.29 -6.75 -7.21
N SER A 245 -8.64 -7.59 -6.22
CA SER A 245 -9.98 -7.62 -5.62
C SER A 245 -10.34 -6.27 -5.01
N GLY A 246 -9.42 -5.64 -4.29
CA GLY A 246 -9.64 -4.30 -3.74
C GLY A 246 -9.96 -3.26 -4.81
N ALA A 247 -9.25 -3.29 -5.94
CA ALA A 247 -9.53 -2.41 -7.07
C ALA A 247 -10.91 -2.69 -7.70
N ILE A 248 -11.29 -3.96 -7.84
CA ILE A 248 -12.58 -4.38 -8.42
C ILE A 248 -13.75 -4.01 -7.50
N PHE A 249 -13.63 -4.31 -6.22
CA PHE A 249 -14.70 -4.06 -5.24
C PHE A 249 -14.89 -2.57 -4.92
N GLN A 250 -13.89 -1.72 -5.20
CA GLN A 250 -13.98 -0.29 -4.95
C GLN A 250 -15.13 0.36 -5.73
N TRP A 251 -15.40 -0.09 -6.96
CA TRP A 251 -16.48 0.47 -7.76
C TRP A 251 -17.89 0.09 -7.25
N PRO A 252 -18.26 -1.19 -7.04
CA PRO A 252 -19.60 -1.52 -6.55
C PRO A 252 -19.85 -1.01 -5.11
N ILE A 253 -18.86 -1.07 -4.21
CA ILE A 253 -18.98 -0.55 -2.85
C ILE A 253 -19.09 0.97 -2.85
N GLY A 254 -18.32 1.67 -3.70
CA GLY A 254 -18.44 3.11 -3.88
C GLY A 254 -19.84 3.51 -4.37
N SER A 255 -20.33 2.84 -5.40
CA SER A 255 -21.69 3.06 -5.91
C SER A 255 -22.78 2.79 -4.86
N LEU A 256 -22.60 1.75 -4.04
CA LEU A 256 -23.50 1.45 -2.92
C LEU A 256 -23.51 2.61 -1.91
N SER A 257 -22.36 3.17 -1.60
CA SER A 257 -22.20 4.29 -0.65
C SER A 257 -22.76 5.62 -1.17
N ASP A 258 -22.95 5.75 -2.47
CA ASP A 258 -23.57 6.93 -3.05
C ASP A 258 -25.12 6.89 -2.98
N ASN A 259 -25.70 5.67 -2.83
CA ASN A 259 -27.15 5.45 -2.76
C ASN A 259 -27.66 5.21 -1.34
N TYR A 260 -26.80 4.82 -0.40
CA TYR A 260 -27.16 4.54 0.99
C TYR A 260 -26.33 5.37 1.96
N ASP A 261 -26.72 5.44 3.23
CA ASP A 261 -25.89 6.09 4.26
C ASP A 261 -24.49 5.46 4.32
N ARG A 262 -23.47 6.28 4.09
CA ARG A 262 -22.08 5.84 4.03
C ARG A 262 -21.62 5.12 5.29
N ARG A 263 -22.16 5.49 6.46
CA ARG A 263 -21.86 4.84 7.74
C ARG A 263 -22.32 3.40 7.76
N ILE A 264 -23.54 3.14 7.25
CA ILE A 264 -24.11 1.78 7.17
C ILE A 264 -23.27 0.92 6.22
N VAL A 265 -22.86 1.47 5.07
CA VAL A 265 -22.00 0.76 4.11
C VAL A 265 -20.63 0.44 4.71
N ILE A 266 -20.01 1.40 5.42
CA ILE A 266 -18.74 1.17 6.13
C ILE A 266 -18.87 0.06 7.18
N ILE A 267 -19.93 0.11 8.01
CA ILE A 267 -20.21 -0.93 9.02
C ILE A 267 -20.43 -2.28 8.34
N GLY A 268 -21.20 -2.32 7.25
CA GLY A 268 -21.43 -3.54 6.48
C GLY A 268 -20.13 -4.15 5.93
N CYS A 269 -19.24 -3.32 5.40
CA CYS A 269 -17.92 -3.76 4.97
C CYS A 269 -17.08 -4.30 6.14
N CYS A 270 -17.11 -3.64 7.30
CA CYS A 270 -16.37 -4.09 8.49
C CYS A 270 -16.92 -5.45 9.00
N VAL A 271 -18.24 -5.62 9.05
CA VAL A 271 -18.87 -6.90 9.46
C VAL A 271 -18.52 -8.02 8.47
N ALA A 272 -18.66 -7.76 7.16
CA ALA A 272 -18.30 -8.73 6.13
C ALA A 272 -16.81 -9.10 6.21
N SER A 273 -15.93 -8.12 6.40
CA SER A 273 -14.49 -8.35 6.60
C SER A 273 -14.22 -9.24 7.81
N SER A 274 -14.90 -9.00 8.94
CA SER A 274 -14.72 -9.81 10.15
C SER A 274 -15.16 -11.25 9.92
N ILE A 275 -16.27 -11.46 9.20
CA ILE A 275 -16.75 -12.80 8.82
C ILE A 275 -15.71 -13.50 7.94
N PHE A 276 -15.22 -12.84 6.88
CA PHE A 276 -14.24 -13.45 6.00
C PHE A 276 -12.89 -13.69 6.69
N ALA A 277 -12.49 -12.87 7.67
CA ALA A 277 -11.31 -13.12 8.48
C ALA A 277 -11.47 -14.41 9.31
N ILE A 278 -12.61 -14.60 9.99
CA ILE A 278 -12.93 -15.81 10.74
C ILE A 278 -12.93 -17.04 9.81
N LEU A 279 -13.61 -16.95 8.66
CA LEU A 279 -13.64 -18.03 7.68
C LEU A 279 -12.25 -18.36 7.13
N SER A 280 -11.37 -17.37 6.96
CA SER A 280 -9.98 -17.60 6.56
C SER A 280 -9.19 -18.38 7.60
N ILE A 281 -9.39 -18.06 8.90
CA ILE A 281 -8.77 -18.80 10.00
C ILE A 281 -9.29 -20.24 10.02
N MET A 282 -10.58 -20.45 9.88
CA MET A 282 -11.16 -21.81 9.83
C MET A 282 -10.63 -22.61 8.63
N ALA A 283 -10.50 -21.97 7.46
CA ALA A 283 -9.97 -22.61 6.26
C ALA A 283 -8.47 -22.94 6.36
N SER A 284 -7.71 -22.22 7.19
CA SER A 284 -6.30 -22.50 7.46
C SER A 284 -6.07 -23.76 8.30
N GLY A 285 -7.13 -24.31 8.90
CA GLY A 285 -7.05 -25.47 9.81
C GLY A 285 -6.54 -25.15 11.20
N ILE A 286 -6.30 -23.89 11.53
CA ILE A 286 -5.89 -23.44 12.86
C ILE A 286 -7.09 -23.54 13.79
N SER A 287 -6.99 -24.28 14.91
CA SER A 287 -8.04 -24.29 15.94
C SER A 287 -8.05 -22.97 16.72
N PHE A 288 -9.25 -22.52 17.12
CA PHE A 288 -9.39 -21.29 17.92
C PHE A 288 -8.64 -21.33 19.26
N GLU A 289 -8.48 -22.53 19.85
CA GLU A 289 -7.73 -22.74 21.08
C GLU A 289 -6.27 -22.38 20.91
N ASN A 290 -5.69 -22.65 19.75
CA ASN A 290 -4.29 -22.39 19.44
C ASN A 290 -4.02 -20.91 19.07
N LEU A 291 -5.06 -20.11 18.83
CA LEU A 291 -4.94 -18.69 18.46
C LEU A 291 -4.36 -17.82 19.61
N PHE A 292 -4.47 -18.25 20.84
CA PHE A 292 -4.02 -17.51 22.04
C PHE A 292 -2.81 -18.12 22.74
N VAL A 293 -2.18 -19.12 22.14
CA VAL A 293 -0.98 -19.77 22.72
C VAL A 293 0.27 -18.98 22.34
N GLU A 294 1.12 -18.74 23.31
CA GLU A 294 2.37 -17.97 23.17
C GLU A 294 3.32 -18.55 22.10
N GLU A 295 3.22 -19.85 21.82
CA GLU A 295 3.97 -20.56 20.78
C GLU A 295 3.55 -20.17 19.36
N MET A 296 2.36 -19.62 19.15
CA MET A 296 1.88 -19.15 17.84
C MET A 296 2.77 -18.06 17.23
N PHE A 297 3.53 -17.33 18.05
CA PHE A 297 4.51 -16.33 17.61
C PHE A 297 5.86 -16.93 17.15
N ARG A 298 6.01 -18.26 17.18
CA ARG A 298 7.13 -18.98 16.58
C ARG A 298 6.76 -19.46 15.19
N PHE A 299 7.53 -19.09 14.17
CA PHE A 299 7.28 -19.48 12.77
C PHE A 299 7.19 -21.00 12.51
N ASN A 300 7.66 -21.84 13.43
CA ASN A 300 7.63 -23.30 13.32
C ASN A 300 6.29 -23.94 13.77
N TYR A 301 5.38 -23.18 14.36
CA TYR A 301 4.14 -23.74 14.91
C TYR A 301 3.16 -24.26 13.83
N PHE A 302 3.19 -23.67 12.64
CA PHE A 302 2.26 -24.00 11.55
C PHE A 302 2.67 -25.24 10.73
N SER A 303 3.72 -25.95 11.13
CA SER A 303 4.27 -27.10 10.38
C SER A 303 3.59 -28.44 10.64
N THR A 304 2.61 -28.54 11.54
CA THR A 304 1.97 -29.81 11.92
C THR A 304 0.56 -29.96 11.36
N GLU A 305 0.38 -30.95 10.49
CA GLU A 305 -0.82 -31.77 10.15
C GLU A 305 -2.20 -31.08 10.08
N THR A 306 -2.32 -29.79 9.79
CA THR A 306 -3.61 -29.17 9.59
C THR A 306 -4.11 -29.41 8.16
N SER A 307 -5.34 -29.92 8.01
CA SER A 307 -6.00 -30.08 6.72
C SER A 307 -6.43 -28.72 6.16
N MET A 308 -5.47 -27.92 5.65
CA MET A 308 -5.72 -26.62 5.06
C MET A 308 -6.50 -26.76 3.74
N ASP A 309 -7.65 -26.13 3.65
CA ASP A 309 -8.39 -25.98 2.39
C ASP A 309 -7.90 -24.70 1.67
N LYS A 310 -6.87 -24.85 0.84
CA LYS A 310 -6.23 -23.75 0.11
C LYS A 310 -7.22 -22.94 -0.74
N ALA A 311 -8.18 -23.59 -1.38
CA ALA A 311 -9.15 -22.91 -2.23
C ALA A 311 -10.06 -21.99 -1.42
N LYS A 312 -10.60 -22.49 -0.29
CA LYS A 312 -11.42 -21.68 0.61
C LYS A 312 -10.60 -20.56 1.24
N LEU A 313 -9.39 -20.84 1.71
CA LEU A 313 -8.48 -19.83 2.25
C LEU A 313 -8.27 -18.69 1.27
N PHE A 314 -7.96 -18.98 0.00
CA PHE A 314 -7.74 -17.95 -1.03
C PHE A 314 -9.00 -17.13 -1.27
N ILE A 315 -10.15 -17.78 -1.44
CA ILE A 315 -11.43 -17.08 -1.66
C ILE A 315 -11.75 -16.13 -0.50
N PHE A 316 -11.60 -16.59 0.74
CA PHE A 316 -11.94 -15.76 1.90
C PHE A 316 -10.97 -14.59 2.09
N ILE A 317 -9.66 -14.79 1.88
CA ILE A 317 -8.68 -13.68 1.93
C ILE A 317 -8.93 -12.67 0.80
N ILE A 318 -9.27 -13.11 -0.40
CA ILE A 318 -9.62 -12.24 -1.53
C ILE A 318 -10.87 -11.42 -1.22
N LEU A 319 -11.91 -12.04 -0.66
CA LEU A 319 -13.14 -11.35 -0.26
C LEU A 319 -12.90 -10.39 0.91
N LEU A 320 -12.08 -10.79 1.89
CA LEU A 320 -11.64 -9.93 2.99
C LEU A 320 -10.97 -8.66 2.45
N SER A 321 -10.05 -8.80 1.52
CA SER A 321 -9.39 -7.67 0.88
C SER A 321 -10.36 -6.79 0.10
N GLY A 322 -11.27 -7.39 -0.66
CA GLY A 322 -12.30 -6.68 -1.41
C GLY A 322 -13.17 -5.78 -0.53
N MET A 323 -13.45 -6.20 0.71
CA MET A 323 -14.23 -5.41 1.67
C MET A 323 -13.40 -4.36 2.41
N THR A 324 -12.10 -4.61 2.66
CA THR A 324 -11.27 -3.72 3.48
C THR A 324 -10.62 -2.58 2.69
N LEU A 325 -10.17 -2.83 1.46
CA LEU A 325 -9.44 -1.82 0.67
C LEU A 325 -10.27 -0.59 0.30
N PRO A 326 -11.58 -0.68 0.00
CA PRO A 326 -12.41 0.49 -0.27
C PRO A 326 -12.66 1.39 0.96
N LEU A 327 -12.43 0.90 2.20
CA LEU A 327 -12.77 1.64 3.42
C LEU A 327 -12.14 3.03 3.50
N PHE A 328 -10.90 3.20 3.04
CA PHE A 328 -10.26 4.52 3.04
C PHE A 328 -11.02 5.53 2.17
N ALA A 329 -11.42 5.12 0.95
CA ALA A 329 -12.17 5.97 0.03
C ALA A 329 -13.55 6.31 0.58
N LEU A 330 -14.25 5.35 1.22
CA LEU A 330 -15.52 5.57 1.88
C LEU A 330 -15.41 6.56 3.03
N ASN A 331 -14.38 6.43 3.86
CA ASN A 331 -14.12 7.33 4.98
C ASN A 331 -13.82 8.76 4.50
N LEU A 332 -13.06 8.89 3.41
CA LEU A 332 -12.80 10.19 2.79
C LEU A 332 -14.08 10.82 2.26
N ALA A 333 -14.93 10.03 1.58
CA ALA A 333 -16.21 10.49 1.09
C ALA A 333 -17.13 10.91 2.25
N LEU A 334 -17.21 10.11 3.33
CA LEU A 334 -17.98 10.43 4.52
C LEU A 334 -17.54 11.74 5.17
N VAL A 335 -16.24 12.00 5.32
CA VAL A 335 -15.73 13.25 5.89
C VAL A 335 -16.05 14.43 4.98
N ASN A 336 -15.96 14.24 3.67
CA ASN A 336 -16.27 15.27 2.69
C ASN A 336 -17.76 15.71 2.72
N ASP A 337 -18.68 14.85 3.17
CA ASP A 337 -20.10 15.21 3.33
C ASP A 337 -20.32 16.27 4.42
N TYR A 338 -19.36 16.48 5.34
CA TYR A 338 -19.45 17.42 6.48
C TYR A 338 -18.62 18.70 6.31
N ILE A 339 -17.92 18.85 5.17
CA ILE A 339 -17.03 20.01 4.96
C ILE A 339 -17.30 20.66 3.61
N PRO A 340 -17.03 21.99 3.47
CA PRO A 340 -17.17 22.67 2.19
C PRO A 340 -16.12 22.16 1.18
N LYS A 341 -16.48 22.21 -0.11
CA LYS A 341 -15.68 21.67 -1.23
C LYS A 341 -14.24 22.21 -1.28
N GLU A 342 -14.04 23.45 -0.88
CA GLU A 342 -12.73 24.12 -0.82
C GLU A 342 -11.75 23.45 0.15
N LYS A 343 -12.28 22.72 1.15
CA LYS A 343 -11.50 22.02 2.18
C LYS A 343 -11.26 20.53 1.87
N PHE A 344 -11.82 19.96 0.79
CA PHE A 344 -11.71 18.53 0.48
C PHE A 344 -10.25 18.05 0.39
N VAL A 345 -9.39 18.81 -0.29
CA VAL A 345 -7.97 18.45 -0.43
C VAL A 345 -7.25 18.50 0.91
N ALA A 346 -7.55 19.50 1.73
CA ALA A 346 -6.99 19.65 3.06
C ALA A 346 -7.43 18.53 4.02
N ALA A 347 -8.70 18.10 3.91
CA ALA A 347 -9.23 16.97 4.68
C ALA A 347 -8.60 15.64 4.24
N GLY A 348 -8.46 15.41 2.94
CA GLY A 348 -7.78 14.23 2.41
C GLY A 348 -6.34 14.10 2.92
N ALA A 349 -5.59 15.19 2.95
CA ALA A 349 -4.24 15.20 3.53
C ALA A 349 -4.24 14.84 5.02
N GLY A 350 -5.18 15.38 5.81
CA GLY A 350 -5.30 15.07 7.23
C GLY A 350 -5.76 13.63 7.49
N LEU A 351 -6.63 13.06 6.65
CA LEU A 351 -7.06 11.66 6.73
C LEU A 351 -5.93 10.71 6.33
N ASN A 352 -5.15 11.05 5.31
CA ASN A 352 -3.94 10.27 4.96
C ASN A 352 -2.94 10.19 6.12
N MET A 353 -2.79 11.26 6.90
CA MET A 353 -1.96 11.22 8.11
C MET A 353 -2.52 10.26 9.17
N ARG A 354 -3.85 10.22 9.37
CA ARG A 354 -4.47 9.27 10.29
C ARG A 354 -4.36 7.83 9.82
N PHE A 355 -4.58 7.61 8.55
CA PHE A 355 -4.35 6.32 7.91
C PHE A 355 -2.91 5.86 8.12
N GLY A 356 -1.93 6.75 7.90
CA GLY A 356 -0.52 6.47 8.15
C GLY A 356 -0.20 6.08 9.59
N LEU A 357 -0.81 6.77 10.58
CA LEU A 357 -0.66 6.41 11.99
C LEU A 357 -1.22 5.01 12.30
N GLY A 358 -2.39 4.67 11.76
CA GLY A 358 -2.94 3.32 11.87
C GLY A 358 -2.03 2.28 11.21
N ALA A 359 -1.50 2.63 10.03
CA ALA A 359 -0.64 1.75 9.26
C ALA A 359 0.71 1.45 9.93
N VAL A 360 1.21 2.33 10.78
CA VAL A 360 2.42 2.06 11.60
C VAL A 360 2.17 0.93 12.60
N ALA A 361 0.97 0.88 13.20
CA ALA A 361 0.65 -0.09 14.23
C ALA A 361 0.21 -1.46 13.69
N GLY A 362 -0.24 -1.54 12.43
CA GLY A 362 -0.82 -2.78 11.87
C GLY A 362 0.12 -3.98 11.83
N PRO A 363 1.40 -3.85 11.41
CA PRO A 363 2.33 -4.98 11.35
C PRO A 363 2.93 -5.39 12.70
N MET A 364 2.78 -4.54 13.74
CA MET A 364 3.27 -4.81 15.11
C MET A 364 2.29 -5.67 15.88
#